data_25bf6690473c36a7a6eb931374a3ef8f
#
_entry.id   25bf6690473c36a7a6eb931374a3ef8f
#
_cell.length_a   1.000
_cell.length_b   1.000
_cell.length_c   1.000
_cell.angle_alpha   90.00
_cell.angle_beta   90.00
_cell.angle_gamma   90.00
#
_symmetry.space_group_name_H-M   'P 1'
#
loop_
_entity.id
_entity.type
_entity.pdbx_description
1 polymer ?
#
loop_
_entity_poly.entity_id
_entity_poly.type
_entity_poly.pdbx_seq_one_letter_code
_entity_poly.pdbx_strand_id
1 'polypeptide(L)'
;MDKLAIVILNWNGADMLLKYLPSVLRYSSDDAVVYVADNASTDDSLRLLRDEFGRCRIIELDRNWGFADGYNKALAQIDAEYYLLLNSDIEVVEGWLIPLIRFMDATPEAAACQPKLLSVFERDSFEYAGASGGYIDRYGYPFCRGRIFDTVEKDNGQYDSVAEIFWASGAALMIRKDDFWNAGGLDGRFFAHNEEIDLCWRLHILGRKVYCVPDSKVYHVGGGTLPKANPMKTFLNFRNNLTMLYKCLPDDELGHVMRVRCVLDWLAAFEMLLLKRNVADFKAVLRARRAFSKWKKDFYDDRQRIQNTRIVKKIPEQFGCSLLWQYYVKGRKKFISLKP
;
A
#
# COMPACT_ATOMS: atom_id res chain seq x y z
N MET A 1 4.82 26.45 -4.51
CA MET A 1 4.24 25.08 -4.55
C MET A 1 5.06 24.26 -5.53
N ASP A 2 5.68 23.20 -5.05
CA ASP A 2 6.45 22.30 -5.91
C ASP A 2 5.49 21.45 -6.78
N LYS A 3 5.91 21.03 -7.99
CA LYS A 3 5.08 20.15 -8.83
C LYS A 3 4.92 18.79 -8.18
N LEU A 4 6.02 18.22 -7.68
CA LEU A 4 6.04 16.90 -7.07
C LEU A 4 6.99 16.88 -5.88
N ALA A 5 6.52 16.33 -4.78
CA ALA A 5 7.33 15.97 -3.62
C ALA A 5 7.45 14.45 -3.51
N ILE A 6 8.66 13.93 -3.65
CA ILE A 6 8.98 12.55 -3.29
C ILE A 6 9.26 12.52 -1.80
N VAL A 7 8.52 11.72 -1.05
CA VAL A 7 8.64 11.64 0.40
C VAL A 7 9.00 10.23 0.81
N ILE A 8 10.18 10.08 1.39
CA ILE A 8 10.70 8.83 1.94
C ILE A 8 10.54 8.87 3.44
N LEU A 9 9.70 7.99 4.01
CA LEU A 9 9.59 7.84 5.46
C LEU A 9 10.67 6.86 5.94
N ASN A 10 11.56 7.34 6.81
CA ASN A 10 12.67 6.56 7.35
C ASN A 10 12.52 6.31 8.85
N TRP A 11 12.79 5.10 9.29
CA TRP A 11 12.97 4.73 10.69
C TRP A 11 14.01 3.65 10.85
N ASN A 12 15.18 4.00 11.42
CA ASN A 12 16.32 3.11 11.60
C ASN A 12 16.73 2.41 10.29
N GLY A 13 16.80 3.17 9.21
CA GLY A 13 17.05 2.67 7.85
C GLY A 13 18.33 3.22 7.23
N ALA A 14 19.36 3.53 8.01
CA ALA A 14 20.61 4.10 7.49
C ALA A 14 21.20 3.30 6.32
N ASP A 15 21.24 1.96 6.43
CA ASP A 15 21.76 1.09 5.36
C ASP A 15 20.92 1.16 4.09
N MET A 16 19.60 1.27 4.20
CA MET A 16 18.69 1.40 3.05
C MET A 16 18.85 2.75 2.38
N LEU A 17 18.94 3.83 3.17
CA LEU A 17 19.20 5.17 2.65
C LEU A 17 20.53 5.22 1.92
N LEU A 18 21.61 4.70 2.51
CA LEU A 18 22.92 4.68 1.89
C LEU A 18 22.90 3.95 0.53
N LYS A 19 22.14 2.88 0.42
CA LYS A 19 22.10 2.04 -0.77
C LYS A 19 21.19 2.58 -1.87
N TYR A 20 20.00 3.10 -1.52
CA TYR A 20 18.95 3.37 -2.51
C TYR A 20 18.68 4.87 -2.75
N LEU A 21 18.87 5.74 -1.75
CA LEU A 21 18.66 7.19 -1.90
C LEU A 21 19.51 7.82 -3.01
N PRO A 22 20.78 7.38 -3.27
CA PRO A 22 21.56 7.91 -4.40
C PRO A 22 20.86 7.80 -5.75
N SER A 23 20.15 6.67 -6.02
CA SER A 23 19.41 6.50 -7.27
C SER A 23 18.22 7.47 -7.37
N VAL A 24 17.51 7.68 -6.26
CA VAL A 24 16.37 8.61 -6.19
C VAL A 24 16.85 10.04 -6.45
N LEU A 25 17.91 10.48 -5.78
CA LEU A 25 18.46 11.82 -5.97
C LEU A 25 19.01 12.03 -7.38
N ARG A 26 19.62 11.00 -7.98
CA ARG A 26 20.18 11.08 -9.32
C ARG A 26 19.11 11.22 -10.41
N TYR A 27 18.03 10.45 -10.31
CA TYR A 27 17.04 10.30 -11.39
C TYR A 27 15.74 11.06 -11.17
N SER A 28 15.65 11.91 -10.13
CA SER A 28 14.43 12.65 -9.82
C SER A 28 14.60 14.14 -9.60
N SER A 29 15.83 14.65 -9.49
CA SER A 29 16.10 16.00 -8.98
C SER A 29 15.68 17.14 -9.91
N ASP A 30 15.45 16.87 -11.17
CA ASP A 30 15.05 17.89 -12.14
C ASP A 30 13.52 18.06 -12.18
N ASP A 31 12.77 17.01 -11.74
CA ASP A 31 11.31 16.94 -11.85
C ASP A 31 10.62 16.99 -10.47
N ALA A 32 11.33 16.78 -9.37
CA ALA A 32 10.78 16.67 -8.04
C ALA A 32 11.71 17.14 -6.92
N VAL A 33 11.12 17.55 -5.80
CA VAL A 33 11.85 17.77 -4.55
C VAL A 33 11.82 16.50 -3.72
N VAL A 34 13.00 16.02 -3.31
CA VAL A 34 13.12 14.81 -2.48
C VAL A 34 13.15 15.19 -1.00
N TYR A 35 12.25 14.62 -0.23
CA TYR A 35 12.16 14.74 1.21
C TYR A 35 12.46 13.39 1.86
N VAL A 36 13.24 13.41 2.94
CA VAL A 36 13.34 12.26 3.84
C VAL A 36 12.74 12.68 5.18
N ALA A 37 11.64 12.04 5.53
CA ALA A 37 10.98 12.23 6.81
C ALA A 37 11.54 11.19 7.80
N ASP A 38 12.39 11.63 8.71
CA ASP A 38 12.94 10.77 9.75
C ASP A 38 11.93 10.62 10.89
N ASN A 39 11.49 9.41 11.13
CA ASN A 39 10.46 9.04 12.09
C ASN A 39 11.05 8.75 13.48
N ALA A 40 11.94 9.66 13.94
CA ALA A 40 12.73 9.57 15.17
C ALA A 40 13.63 8.33 15.19
N SER A 41 14.50 8.21 14.21
CA SER A 41 15.51 7.15 14.16
C SER A 41 16.52 7.29 15.30
N THR A 42 17.02 6.15 15.76
CA THR A 42 18.03 6.05 16.82
C THR A 42 19.37 5.51 16.30
N ASP A 43 19.42 5.19 14.99
CA ASP A 43 20.63 4.78 14.27
C ASP A 43 21.33 6.01 13.65
N ASP A 44 22.30 5.76 12.77
CA ASP A 44 23.05 6.81 12.07
C ASP A 44 22.29 7.54 10.94
N SER A 45 20.99 7.29 10.76
CA SER A 45 20.19 7.83 9.65
C SER A 45 20.28 9.35 9.52
N LEU A 46 20.05 10.10 10.60
CA LEU A 46 20.08 11.57 10.56
C LEU A 46 21.49 12.12 10.30
N ARG A 47 22.52 11.50 10.88
CA ARG A 47 23.91 11.89 10.60
C ARG A 47 24.24 11.68 9.13
N LEU A 48 23.94 10.50 8.59
CA LEU A 48 24.13 10.15 7.18
C LEU A 48 23.43 11.15 6.24
N LEU A 49 22.16 11.48 6.53
CA LEU A 49 21.39 12.43 5.71
C LEU A 49 22.03 13.82 5.67
N ARG A 50 22.50 14.32 6.82
CA ARG A 50 23.13 15.65 6.92
C ARG A 50 24.50 15.70 6.28
N ASP A 51 25.31 14.66 6.44
CA ASP A 51 26.70 14.64 5.99
C ASP A 51 26.83 14.30 4.49
N GLU A 52 26.01 13.39 3.95
CA GLU A 52 26.19 12.84 2.62
C GLU A 52 25.08 13.21 1.63
N PHE A 53 23.86 13.52 2.11
CA PHE A 53 22.69 13.72 1.25
C PHE A 53 22.08 15.13 1.32
N GLY A 54 22.93 16.17 1.30
CA GLY A 54 22.52 17.58 1.36
C GLY A 54 21.59 18.06 0.23
N ARG A 55 21.31 17.24 -0.77
CA ARG A 55 20.33 17.54 -1.85
C ARG A 55 18.89 17.18 -1.48
N CYS A 56 18.65 16.38 -0.45
CA CYS A 56 17.30 16.13 0.05
C CYS A 56 16.93 17.09 1.19
N ARG A 57 15.64 17.36 1.32
CA ARG A 57 15.09 18.09 2.49
C ARG A 57 14.76 17.10 3.60
N ILE A 58 15.21 17.40 4.81
CA ILE A 58 15.00 16.53 5.96
C ILE A 58 13.82 17.07 6.79
N ILE A 59 12.88 16.20 7.14
CA ILE A 59 11.79 16.46 8.08
C ILE A 59 12.02 15.54 9.28
N GLU A 60 12.27 16.12 10.46
CA GLU A 60 12.49 15.38 11.69
C GLU A 60 11.19 15.30 12.48
N LEU A 61 10.66 14.09 12.68
CA LEU A 61 9.48 13.84 13.50
C LEU A 61 9.91 13.57 14.96
N ASP A 62 9.06 13.95 15.90
CA ASP A 62 9.35 13.91 17.34
C ASP A 62 9.38 12.51 17.95
N ARG A 63 8.79 11.53 17.28
CA ARG A 63 8.76 10.11 17.67
C ARG A 63 8.40 9.21 16.49
N ASN A 64 8.54 7.90 16.66
CA ASN A 64 8.04 6.92 15.67
C ASN A 64 6.49 6.87 15.70
N TRP A 65 5.88 7.49 14.70
CA TRP A 65 4.44 7.53 14.48
C TRP A 65 3.90 6.32 13.68
N GLY A 66 4.74 5.35 13.36
CA GLY A 66 4.41 4.29 12.39
C GLY A 66 4.41 4.81 10.96
N PHE A 67 3.93 3.98 10.05
CA PHE A 67 3.92 4.32 8.63
C PHE A 67 2.85 5.37 8.30
N ALA A 68 1.59 5.12 8.70
CA ALA A 68 0.46 5.95 8.30
C ALA A 68 0.54 7.39 8.88
N ASP A 69 0.68 7.55 10.19
CA ASP A 69 0.79 8.87 10.80
C ASP A 69 2.14 9.54 10.51
N GLY A 70 3.21 8.78 10.32
CA GLY A 70 4.49 9.30 9.90
C GLY A 70 4.37 10.06 8.57
N TYR A 71 3.74 9.44 7.57
CA TYR A 71 3.46 10.13 6.30
C TYR A 71 2.51 11.31 6.46
N ASN A 72 1.40 11.17 7.20
CA ASN A 72 0.48 12.28 7.41
C ASN A 72 1.18 13.51 7.98
N LYS A 73 2.05 13.32 8.99
CA LYS A 73 2.78 14.41 9.63
C LYS A 73 3.85 15.03 8.74
N ALA A 74 4.51 14.22 7.93
CA ALA A 74 5.48 14.71 6.95
C ALA A 74 4.78 15.52 5.84
N LEU A 75 3.74 14.94 5.23
CA LEU A 75 3.00 15.56 4.13
C LEU A 75 2.29 16.86 4.53
N ALA A 76 1.87 16.98 5.79
CA ALA A 76 1.27 18.22 6.31
C ALA A 76 2.24 19.43 6.31
N GLN A 77 3.55 19.18 6.20
CA GLN A 77 4.60 20.21 6.15
C GLN A 77 5.05 20.53 4.72
N ILE A 78 4.46 19.87 3.70
CA ILE A 78 4.90 19.95 2.31
C ILE A 78 3.80 20.59 1.45
N ASP A 79 4.20 21.59 0.66
CA ASP A 79 3.32 22.21 -0.33
C ASP A 79 3.73 21.81 -1.75
N ALA A 80 3.05 20.80 -2.31
CA ALA A 80 3.27 20.31 -3.66
C ALA A 80 1.93 19.93 -4.32
N GLU A 81 1.88 19.89 -5.65
CA GLU A 81 0.67 19.46 -6.38
C GLU A 81 0.47 17.95 -6.24
N TYR A 82 1.56 17.18 -6.33
CA TYR A 82 1.57 15.73 -6.14
C TYR A 82 2.49 15.34 -4.98
N TYR A 83 2.06 14.34 -4.23
CA TYR A 83 2.92 13.58 -3.31
C TYR A 83 3.27 12.24 -3.93
N LEU A 84 4.52 11.81 -3.79
CA LEU A 84 4.93 10.45 -4.10
C LEU A 84 5.51 9.82 -2.84
N LEU A 85 4.71 8.96 -2.20
CA LEU A 85 5.16 8.16 -1.08
C LEU A 85 6.09 7.10 -1.62
N LEU A 86 7.33 7.04 -1.12
CA LEU A 86 8.36 6.14 -1.59
C LEU A 86 9.04 5.44 -0.41
N ASN A 87 9.13 4.12 -0.45
CA ASN A 87 9.87 3.39 0.58
C ASN A 87 11.39 3.62 0.43
N SER A 88 12.10 3.57 1.57
CA SER A 88 13.56 3.73 1.60
C SER A 88 14.35 2.59 0.94
N ASP A 89 13.71 1.46 0.65
CA ASP A 89 14.27 0.27 0.00
C ASP A 89 13.87 0.13 -1.48
N ILE A 90 13.58 1.26 -2.14
CA ILE A 90 13.28 1.34 -3.57
C ILE A 90 14.51 1.81 -4.36
N GLU A 91 14.88 1.05 -5.38
CA GLU A 91 15.80 1.46 -6.43
C GLU A 91 14.99 1.99 -7.62
N VAL A 92 15.31 3.20 -8.06
CA VAL A 92 14.71 3.81 -9.24
C VAL A 92 15.70 3.86 -10.41
N VAL A 93 15.18 3.96 -11.63
CA VAL A 93 15.96 4.00 -12.87
C VAL A 93 15.74 5.32 -13.61
N GLU A 94 16.60 5.63 -14.57
CA GLU A 94 16.49 6.83 -15.39
C GLU A 94 15.11 6.92 -16.07
N GLY A 95 14.51 8.12 -16.00
CA GLY A 95 13.22 8.41 -16.64
C GLY A 95 11.99 7.82 -15.96
N TRP A 96 12.11 7.16 -14.80
CA TRP A 96 10.99 6.50 -14.12
C TRP A 96 9.82 7.42 -13.75
N LEU A 97 10.12 8.69 -13.47
CA LEU A 97 9.16 9.65 -12.95
C LEU A 97 8.28 10.29 -14.02
N ILE A 98 8.86 10.50 -15.21
CA ILE A 98 8.20 11.21 -16.32
C ILE A 98 6.88 10.57 -16.74
N PRO A 99 6.75 9.23 -16.91
CA PRO A 99 5.46 8.62 -17.27
C PRO A 99 4.38 8.86 -16.22
N LEU A 100 4.72 8.86 -14.93
CA LEU A 100 3.77 9.09 -13.83
C LEU A 100 3.25 10.53 -13.87
N ILE A 101 4.15 11.52 -13.97
CA ILE A 101 3.76 12.94 -14.03
C ILE A 101 2.88 13.20 -15.24
N ARG A 102 3.30 12.76 -16.43
CA ARG A 102 2.54 12.94 -17.68
C ARG A 102 1.15 12.30 -17.59
N PHE A 103 1.08 11.10 -17.04
CA PHE A 103 -0.20 10.41 -16.86
C PHE A 103 -1.13 11.18 -15.92
N MET A 104 -0.64 11.60 -14.78
CA MET A 104 -1.42 12.36 -13.80
C MET A 104 -1.88 13.71 -14.37
N ASP A 105 -1.01 14.42 -15.09
CA ASP A 105 -1.37 15.69 -15.73
C ASP A 105 -2.46 15.53 -16.80
N ALA A 106 -2.39 14.43 -17.57
CA ALA A 106 -3.32 14.16 -18.67
C ALA A 106 -4.65 13.52 -18.21
N THR A 107 -4.76 13.04 -16.95
CA THR A 107 -5.89 12.25 -16.46
C THR A 107 -6.46 12.87 -15.17
N PRO A 108 -7.30 13.90 -15.28
CA PRO A 108 -7.84 14.61 -14.10
C PRO A 108 -8.64 13.73 -13.13
N GLU A 109 -9.28 12.65 -13.60
CA GLU A 109 -10.01 11.70 -12.77
C GLU A 109 -9.11 10.79 -11.94
N ALA A 110 -7.82 10.63 -12.31
CA ALA A 110 -6.85 9.89 -11.54
C ALA A 110 -6.51 10.65 -10.25
N ALA A 111 -6.86 10.09 -9.11
CA ALA A 111 -6.41 10.58 -7.81
C ALA A 111 -5.00 10.12 -7.52
N ALA A 112 -4.68 8.87 -7.86
CA ALA A 112 -3.40 8.26 -7.57
C ALA A 112 -2.96 7.31 -8.67
N CYS A 113 -1.65 7.07 -8.74
CA CYS A 113 -1.08 6.03 -9.57
C CYS A 113 0.16 5.41 -8.91
N GLN A 114 0.57 4.24 -9.45
CA GLN A 114 1.82 3.60 -9.09
C GLN A 114 2.61 3.20 -10.34
N PRO A 115 3.94 3.08 -10.27
CA PRO A 115 4.74 2.42 -11.28
C PRO A 115 4.54 0.90 -11.26
N LYS A 116 5.12 0.17 -12.21
CA LYS A 116 5.35 -1.26 -12.10
C LYS A 116 6.45 -1.51 -11.06
N LEU A 117 6.16 -2.36 -10.07
CA LEU A 117 7.12 -2.76 -9.04
C LEU A 117 7.70 -4.14 -9.36
N LEU A 118 9.00 -4.19 -9.53
CA LEU A 118 9.78 -5.40 -9.77
C LEU A 118 10.67 -5.72 -8.56
N SER A 119 11.11 -6.95 -8.46
CA SER A 119 12.01 -7.37 -7.38
C SER A 119 13.43 -6.86 -7.64
N VAL A 120 14.11 -6.33 -6.61
CA VAL A 120 15.55 -6.02 -6.67
C VAL A 120 16.38 -7.30 -6.85
N PHE A 121 15.94 -8.41 -6.29
CA PHE A 121 16.69 -9.69 -6.29
C PHE A 121 16.49 -10.50 -7.58
N GLU A 122 15.27 -10.45 -8.14
CA GLU A 122 14.90 -11.12 -9.38
C GLU A 122 14.26 -10.09 -10.31
N ARG A 123 15.10 -9.36 -11.05
CA ARG A 123 14.67 -8.18 -11.83
C ARG A 123 13.68 -8.47 -12.95
N ASP A 124 13.52 -9.73 -13.33
CA ASP A 124 12.51 -10.24 -14.26
C ASP A 124 11.24 -10.74 -13.57
N SER A 125 11.13 -10.58 -12.27
CA SER A 125 9.96 -11.00 -11.48
C SER A 125 9.25 -9.79 -10.87
N PHE A 126 7.92 -9.89 -10.77
CA PHE A 126 7.15 -8.88 -10.06
C PHE A 126 7.51 -8.87 -8.57
N GLU A 127 7.35 -7.70 -7.94
CA GLU A 127 7.49 -7.60 -6.50
C GLU A 127 6.20 -8.04 -5.79
N TYR A 128 6.33 -8.55 -4.56
CA TYR A 128 5.22 -9.16 -3.81
C TYR A 128 4.12 -8.15 -3.43
N ALA A 129 4.49 -6.92 -3.05
CA ALA A 129 3.58 -5.95 -2.44
C ALA A 129 3.20 -4.80 -3.39
N GLY A 130 2.69 -5.12 -4.58
CA GLY A 130 2.23 -4.09 -5.52
C GLY A 130 2.29 -4.53 -6.97
N ALA A 131 3.36 -5.25 -7.35
CA ALA A 131 3.51 -5.80 -8.71
C ALA A 131 3.11 -4.79 -9.81
N SER A 132 2.19 -5.12 -10.69
CA SER A 132 1.64 -4.22 -11.72
C SER A 132 0.22 -3.73 -11.37
N GLY A 133 0.00 -3.38 -10.08
CA GLY A 133 -1.26 -2.84 -9.57
C GLY A 133 -2.06 -3.83 -8.72
N GLY A 134 -2.70 -3.31 -7.70
CA GLY A 134 -3.44 -4.06 -6.70
C GLY A 134 -4.93 -4.15 -6.96
N TYR A 135 -5.53 -5.26 -6.60
CA TYR A 135 -6.96 -5.55 -6.63
C TYR A 135 -7.39 -6.15 -5.29
N ILE A 136 -8.70 -6.25 -5.07
CA ILE A 136 -9.27 -6.87 -3.88
C ILE A 136 -10.44 -7.76 -4.29
N ASP A 137 -10.63 -8.89 -3.62
CA ASP A 137 -11.81 -9.71 -3.81
C ASP A 137 -13.00 -9.24 -2.96
N ARG A 138 -14.18 -9.81 -3.20
CA ARG A 138 -15.40 -9.47 -2.46
C ARG A 138 -15.31 -9.67 -0.93
N TYR A 139 -14.36 -10.46 -0.46
CA TYR A 139 -14.12 -10.73 0.95
C TYR A 139 -12.94 -9.95 1.54
N GLY A 140 -12.36 -9.04 0.75
CA GLY A 140 -11.28 -8.16 1.19
C GLY A 140 -9.89 -8.78 1.15
N TYR A 141 -9.66 -9.84 0.39
CA TYR A 141 -8.32 -10.39 0.18
C TYR A 141 -7.60 -9.63 -0.92
N PRO A 142 -6.50 -8.93 -0.60
CA PRO A 142 -5.74 -8.17 -1.61
C PRO A 142 -4.86 -9.09 -2.45
N PHE A 143 -4.77 -8.79 -3.73
CA PHE A 143 -3.88 -9.44 -4.69
C PHE A 143 -3.43 -8.44 -5.74
N CYS A 144 -2.51 -8.83 -6.61
CA CYS A 144 -1.95 -7.93 -7.60
C CYS A 144 -1.96 -8.55 -8.99
N ARG A 145 -1.96 -7.71 -9.99
CA ARG A 145 -1.65 -8.06 -11.38
C ARG A 145 -0.16 -8.41 -11.47
N GLY A 146 0.16 -9.71 -11.38
CA GLY A 146 1.50 -10.28 -11.26
C GLY A 146 1.76 -11.07 -9.97
N ARG A 147 0.79 -11.06 -8.98
CA ARG A 147 0.95 -11.85 -7.76
C ARG A 147 -0.40 -12.22 -7.14
N ILE A 148 -0.59 -13.51 -6.85
CA ILE A 148 -1.72 -14.02 -6.08
C ILE A 148 -1.18 -14.88 -4.93
N PHE A 149 -1.43 -14.47 -3.68
CA PHE A 149 -0.84 -15.08 -2.47
C PHE A 149 0.67 -15.25 -2.61
N ASP A 150 1.19 -16.47 -2.50
CA ASP A 150 2.62 -16.76 -2.59
C ASP A 150 3.09 -16.98 -4.04
N THR A 151 2.19 -16.97 -5.03
CA THR A 151 2.56 -17.11 -6.43
C THR A 151 2.88 -15.75 -7.03
N VAL A 152 4.16 -15.51 -7.30
CA VAL A 152 4.66 -14.34 -8.02
C VAL A 152 4.94 -14.73 -9.46
N GLU A 153 4.54 -13.88 -10.40
CA GLU A 153 4.76 -14.11 -11.83
C GLU A 153 6.06 -13.43 -12.29
N LYS A 154 6.67 -13.97 -13.36
CA LYS A 154 7.73 -13.25 -14.09
C LYS A 154 7.11 -12.18 -14.96
N ASP A 155 7.81 -11.05 -15.11
CA ASP A 155 7.43 -9.97 -16.02
C ASP A 155 7.91 -10.30 -17.43
N ASN A 156 6.97 -10.70 -18.27
CA ASN A 156 7.18 -10.95 -19.71
C ASN A 156 6.45 -9.90 -20.56
N GLY A 157 6.17 -8.71 -20.00
CA GLY A 157 5.40 -7.66 -20.67
C GLY A 157 3.88 -7.87 -20.66
N GLN A 158 3.39 -8.94 -20.00
CA GLN A 158 1.95 -9.29 -20.00
C GLN A 158 1.07 -8.23 -19.32
N TYR A 159 1.65 -7.31 -18.56
CA TYR A 159 0.94 -6.23 -17.84
C TYR A 159 1.53 -4.85 -18.14
N ASP A 160 2.02 -4.61 -19.36
CA ASP A 160 2.62 -3.35 -19.82
C ASP A 160 1.58 -2.30 -20.28
N SER A 161 0.29 -2.59 -20.17
CA SER A 161 -0.76 -1.60 -20.41
C SER A 161 -1.14 -0.87 -19.12
N VAL A 162 -1.37 0.45 -19.24
CA VAL A 162 -2.01 1.23 -18.18
C VAL A 162 -3.33 0.57 -17.79
N ALA A 163 -3.58 0.45 -16.50
CA ALA A 163 -4.82 -0.16 -16.00
C ALA A 163 -5.35 0.59 -14.79
N GLU A 164 -6.66 0.72 -14.73
CA GLU A 164 -7.35 1.09 -13.52
C GLU A 164 -7.23 -0.05 -12.51
N ILE A 165 -6.89 0.27 -11.27
CA ILE A 165 -6.58 -0.70 -10.21
C ILE A 165 -7.33 -0.31 -8.94
N PHE A 166 -7.54 -1.28 -8.05
CA PHE A 166 -8.22 -0.99 -6.79
C PHE A 166 -7.32 -0.27 -5.79
N TRP A 167 -6.04 -0.64 -5.69
CA TRP A 167 -5.09 0.00 -4.78
C TRP A 167 -3.69 0.11 -5.38
N ALA A 168 -3.03 1.19 -5.08
CA ALA A 168 -1.62 1.43 -5.37
C ALA A 168 -0.79 1.12 -4.13
N SER A 169 0.39 0.55 -4.34
CA SER A 169 1.30 0.16 -3.26
C SER A 169 1.89 1.38 -2.55
N GLY A 170 1.85 1.39 -1.23
CA GLY A 170 2.54 2.39 -0.41
C GLY A 170 4.05 2.43 -0.61
N ALA A 171 4.63 1.41 -1.28
CA ALA A 171 6.05 1.40 -1.63
C ALA A 171 6.42 2.46 -2.68
N ALA A 172 5.49 2.80 -3.61
CA ALA A 172 5.66 3.86 -4.60
C ALA A 172 4.28 4.36 -5.07
N LEU A 173 3.64 5.19 -4.26
CA LEU A 173 2.30 5.72 -4.49
C LEU A 173 2.38 7.22 -4.81
N MET A 174 2.06 7.61 -6.05
CA MET A 174 1.88 9.01 -6.43
C MET A 174 0.41 9.38 -6.30
N ILE A 175 0.12 10.50 -5.63
CA ILE A 175 -1.24 10.94 -5.32
C ILE A 175 -1.36 12.47 -5.42
N ARG A 176 -2.51 12.98 -5.88
CA ARG A 176 -2.82 14.41 -5.80
C ARG A 176 -2.97 14.83 -4.35
N LYS A 177 -2.34 15.94 -3.98
CA LYS A 177 -2.44 16.53 -2.64
C LYS A 177 -3.88 16.67 -2.18
N ASP A 178 -4.74 17.29 -3.03
CA ASP A 178 -6.12 17.56 -2.67
C ASP A 178 -6.92 16.26 -2.47
N ASP A 179 -6.73 15.25 -3.32
CA ASP A 179 -7.38 13.96 -3.17
C ASP A 179 -6.93 13.22 -1.90
N PHE A 180 -5.62 13.31 -1.56
CA PHE A 180 -5.10 12.73 -0.33
C PHE A 180 -5.81 13.29 0.91
N TRP A 181 -5.88 14.63 1.01
CA TRP A 181 -6.47 15.29 2.17
C TRP A 181 -7.99 15.23 2.16
N ASN A 182 -8.65 15.30 1.01
CA ASN A 182 -10.11 15.15 0.89
C ASN A 182 -10.59 13.75 1.27
N ALA A 183 -9.77 12.73 1.00
CA ALA A 183 -10.03 11.37 1.48
C ALA A 183 -9.71 11.20 2.98
N GLY A 184 -9.08 12.18 3.63
CA GLY A 184 -8.71 12.17 5.06
C GLY A 184 -7.34 11.58 5.34
N GLY A 185 -6.43 11.52 4.37
CA GLY A 185 -5.09 10.97 4.53
C GLY A 185 -5.05 9.47 4.80
N LEU A 186 -3.92 8.96 5.29
CA LEU A 186 -3.80 7.61 5.80
C LEU A 186 -4.44 7.50 7.21
N ASP A 187 -5.06 6.38 7.55
CA ASP A 187 -5.61 6.19 8.89
C ASP A 187 -4.50 5.79 9.88
N GLY A 188 -4.01 6.74 10.66
CA GLY A 188 -2.89 6.55 11.57
C GLY A 188 -3.08 5.45 12.62
N ARG A 189 -4.34 5.12 12.93
CA ARG A 189 -4.67 4.01 13.84
C ARG A 189 -4.24 2.64 13.29
N PHE A 190 -4.04 2.52 11.98
CA PHE A 190 -3.54 1.27 11.36
C PHE A 190 -2.08 1.01 11.74
N PHE A 191 -1.30 2.04 11.96
CA PHE A 191 0.13 2.01 12.22
C PHE A 191 0.94 1.56 10.99
N ALA A 192 0.66 0.37 10.45
CA ALA A 192 1.22 -0.18 9.21
C ALA A 192 0.33 -1.31 8.67
N HIS A 193 0.35 -1.53 7.37
CA HIS A 193 -0.39 -2.50 6.57
C HIS A 193 -1.88 -2.22 6.40
N ASN A 194 -2.33 -2.22 5.16
CA ASN A 194 -3.65 -1.91 4.62
C ASN A 194 -4.06 -0.42 4.69
N GLU A 195 -3.22 0.49 5.17
CA GLU A 195 -3.52 1.93 5.20
C GLU A 195 -3.64 2.51 3.79
N GLU A 196 -2.78 2.07 2.88
CA GLU A 196 -2.81 2.46 1.47
C GLU A 196 -4.04 1.88 0.74
N ILE A 197 -4.41 0.64 1.07
CA ILE A 197 -5.61 0.00 0.50
C ILE A 197 -6.88 0.70 1.00
N ASP A 198 -6.92 1.04 2.29
CA ASP A 198 -8.00 1.81 2.90
C ASP A 198 -8.14 3.21 2.27
N LEU A 199 -7.02 3.91 2.04
CA LEU A 199 -7.01 5.19 1.35
C LEU A 199 -7.56 5.06 -0.07
N CYS A 200 -7.05 4.11 -0.87
CA CYS A 200 -7.50 3.88 -2.24
C CYS A 200 -9.00 3.51 -2.29
N TRP A 201 -9.48 2.70 -1.34
CA TRP A 201 -10.91 2.39 -1.27
C TRP A 201 -11.75 3.63 -1.01
N ARG A 202 -11.32 4.51 -0.11
CA ARG A 202 -12.01 5.79 0.13
C ARG A 202 -11.99 6.69 -1.10
N LEU A 203 -10.91 6.73 -1.87
CA LEU A 203 -10.83 7.45 -3.14
C LEU A 203 -11.89 6.92 -4.14
N HIS A 204 -11.98 5.60 -4.33
CA HIS A 204 -13.00 5.00 -5.18
C HIS A 204 -14.43 5.34 -4.71
N ILE A 205 -14.69 5.31 -3.40
CA ILE A 205 -15.99 5.69 -2.82
C ILE A 205 -16.37 7.13 -3.19
N LEU A 206 -15.37 8.02 -3.27
CA LEU A 206 -15.52 9.41 -3.70
C LEU A 206 -15.57 9.60 -5.23
N GLY A 207 -15.62 8.51 -6.01
CA GLY A 207 -15.65 8.55 -7.47
C GLY A 207 -14.29 8.84 -8.13
N ARG A 208 -13.21 8.79 -7.36
CA ARG A 208 -11.85 8.97 -7.89
C ARG A 208 -11.27 7.64 -8.33
N LYS A 209 -10.28 7.69 -9.22
CA LYS A 209 -9.68 6.52 -9.82
C LYS A 209 -8.21 6.35 -9.43
N VAL A 210 -7.76 5.11 -9.40
CA VAL A 210 -6.38 4.72 -9.10
C VAL A 210 -5.81 3.91 -10.26
N TYR A 211 -4.56 4.15 -10.65
CA TYR A 211 -3.98 3.52 -11.85
C TYR A 211 -2.61 2.88 -11.58
N CYS A 212 -2.27 1.89 -12.39
CA CYS A 212 -0.90 1.44 -12.60
C CYS A 212 -0.43 1.94 -13.96
N VAL A 213 0.76 2.60 -13.96
CA VAL A 213 1.40 3.16 -15.17
C VAL A 213 2.71 2.40 -15.40
N PRO A 214 2.69 1.28 -16.14
CA PRO A 214 3.82 0.35 -16.23
C PRO A 214 4.99 0.83 -17.08
N ASP A 215 4.84 1.92 -17.83
CA ASP A 215 5.97 2.61 -18.49
C ASP A 215 6.96 3.16 -17.46
N SER A 216 6.51 3.43 -16.24
CA SER A 216 7.38 3.67 -15.09
C SER A 216 7.66 2.36 -14.37
N LYS A 217 8.94 2.09 -14.08
CA LYS A 217 9.41 0.88 -13.40
C LYS A 217 10.30 1.24 -12.23
N VAL A 218 10.09 0.56 -11.11
CA VAL A 218 10.96 0.66 -9.92
C VAL A 218 11.24 -0.73 -9.37
N TYR A 219 12.33 -0.86 -8.63
CA TYR A 219 12.75 -2.13 -8.02
C TYR A 219 12.67 -2.03 -6.51
N HIS A 220 12.00 -2.97 -5.87
CA HIS A 220 11.73 -2.98 -4.44
C HIS A 220 12.38 -4.20 -3.79
N VAL A 221 13.02 -4.00 -2.63
CA VAL A 221 13.58 -5.10 -1.83
C VAL A 221 12.46 -5.95 -1.24
N GLY A 222 11.45 -5.30 -0.71
CA GLY A 222 10.31 -5.94 -0.08
C GLY A 222 10.60 -6.63 1.25
N GLY A 223 9.76 -6.36 2.26
CA GLY A 223 9.91 -6.98 3.58
C GLY A 223 10.99 -6.39 4.48
N GLY A 224 11.57 -5.25 4.09
CA GLY A 224 12.62 -4.59 4.88
C GLY A 224 12.20 -4.15 6.28
N THR A 225 10.97 -3.68 6.44
CA THR A 225 10.48 -3.14 7.72
C THR A 225 9.98 -4.23 8.70
N LEU A 226 9.31 -5.27 8.20
CA LEU A 226 8.82 -6.40 9.02
C LEU A 226 9.02 -7.72 8.28
N PRO A 227 9.89 -8.62 8.77
CA PRO A 227 10.09 -9.94 8.18
C PRO A 227 8.79 -10.74 8.02
N LYS A 228 8.71 -11.59 6.99
CA LYS A 228 7.52 -12.41 6.70
C LYS A 228 7.05 -13.25 7.90
N ALA A 229 7.95 -13.70 8.76
CA ALA A 229 7.67 -14.55 9.92
C ALA A 229 7.32 -13.78 11.21
N ASN A 230 7.04 -12.47 11.15
CA ASN A 230 6.74 -11.69 12.35
C ASN A 230 5.24 -11.77 12.68
N PRO A 231 4.83 -12.33 13.87
CA PRO A 231 3.43 -12.44 14.28
C PRO A 231 2.71 -11.09 14.40
N MET A 232 3.46 -9.97 14.60
CA MET A 232 2.89 -8.63 14.59
C MET A 232 2.38 -8.27 13.19
N LYS A 233 3.07 -8.68 12.14
CA LYS A 233 2.61 -8.48 10.76
C LYS A 233 1.30 -9.22 10.50
N THR A 234 1.18 -10.47 10.93
CA THR A 234 -0.07 -11.24 10.87
C THR A 234 -1.18 -10.55 11.65
N PHE A 235 -0.90 -10.09 12.88
CA PHE A 235 -1.87 -9.36 13.70
C PHE A 235 -2.37 -8.10 13.00
N LEU A 236 -1.47 -7.24 12.50
CA LEU A 236 -1.83 -5.99 11.82
C LEU A 236 -2.64 -6.27 10.55
N ASN A 237 -2.21 -7.22 9.72
CA ASN A 237 -2.93 -7.56 8.49
C ASN A 237 -4.38 -7.99 8.77
N PHE A 238 -4.63 -8.88 9.72
CA PHE A 238 -6.00 -9.32 10.03
C PHE A 238 -6.83 -8.22 10.68
N ARG A 239 -6.28 -7.49 11.68
CA ARG A 239 -6.99 -6.42 12.38
C ARG A 239 -7.37 -5.28 11.43
N ASN A 240 -6.38 -4.78 10.68
CA ASN A 240 -6.54 -3.63 9.80
C ASN A 240 -7.45 -3.95 8.62
N ASN A 241 -7.31 -5.14 8.04
CA ASN A 241 -8.18 -5.59 6.95
C ASN A 241 -9.65 -5.68 7.38
N LEU A 242 -9.94 -6.26 8.57
CA LEU A 242 -11.30 -6.28 9.12
C LEU A 242 -11.84 -4.86 9.39
N THR A 243 -10.98 -3.95 9.82
CA THR A 243 -11.34 -2.54 10.07
C THR A 243 -11.64 -1.81 8.76
N MET A 244 -10.81 -1.99 7.74
CA MET A 244 -11.03 -1.45 6.40
C MET A 244 -12.37 -1.96 5.81
N LEU A 245 -12.65 -3.26 5.90
CA LEU A 245 -13.95 -3.82 5.49
C LEU A 245 -15.12 -3.17 6.25
N TYR A 246 -14.99 -3.01 7.56
CA TYR A 246 -16.01 -2.36 8.37
C TYR A 246 -16.24 -0.91 7.97
N LYS A 247 -15.18 -0.14 7.69
CA LYS A 247 -15.27 1.26 7.27
C LYS A 247 -15.89 1.41 5.87
N CYS A 248 -15.44 0.59 4.92
CA CYS A 248 -15.63 0.85 3.50
C CYS A 248 -16.74 0.03 2.83
N LEU A 249 -17.13 -1.14 3.34
CA LEU A 249 -18.22 -1.92 2.75
C LEU A 249 -19.57 -1.21 2.91
N PRO A 250 -20.45 -1.26 1.88
CA PRO A 250 -21.82 -0.79 2.01
C PRO A 250 -22.62 -1.61 3.03
N ASP A 251 -23.70 -1.02 3.55
CA ASP A 251 -24.47 -1.60 4.67
C ASP A 251 -25.13 -2.95 4.32
N ASP A 252 -25.59 -3.09 3.10
CA ASP A 252 -26.21 -4.30 2.58
C ASP A 252 -25.24 -5.48 2.42
N GLU A 253 -23.94 -5.21 2.19
CA GLU A 253 -22.89 -6.23 2.04
C GLU A 253 -22.18 -6.57 3.36
N LEU A 254 -22.03 -5.60 4.26
CA LEU A 254 -21.20 -5.71 5.44
C LEU A 254 -21.52 -6.95 6.27
N GLY A 255 -22.78 -7.18 6.57
CA GLY A 255 -23.21 -8.28 7.44
C GLY A 255 -22.88 -9.66 6.85
N HIS A 256 -23.05 -9.82 5.53
CA HIS A 256 -22.70 -11.07 4.84
C HIS A 256 -21.19 -11.28 4.82
N VAL A 257 -20.43 -10.29 4.36
CA VAL A 257 -18.97 -10.38 4.24
C VAL A 257 -18.32 -10.66 5.57
N MET A 258 -18.72 -9.97 6.64
CA MET A 258 -18.14 -10.18 7.99
C MET A 258 -18.43 -11.58 8.57
N ARG A 259 -19.57 -12.19 8.26
CA ARG A 259 -19.87 -13.57 8.64
C ARG A 259 -18.98 -14.58 7.90
N VAL A 260 -18.84 -14.40 6.58
CA VAL A 260 -17.95 -15.26 5.77
C VAL A 260 -16.50 -15.10 6.22
N ARG A 261 -16.02 -13.86 6.42
CA ARG A 261 -14.68 -13.59 6.96
C ARG A 261 -14.45 -14.22 8.33
N CYS A 262 -15.48 -14.30 9.17
CA CYS A 262 -15.35 -15.01 10.44
C CYS A 262 -14.94 -16.47 10.23
N VAL A 263 -15.59 -17.17 9.32
CA VAL A 263 -15.27 -18.57 8.99
C VAL A 263 -13.88 -18.67 8.33
N LEU A 264 -13.59 -17.83 7.34
CA LEU A 264 -12.33 -17.86 6.62
C LEU A 264 -11.12 -17.54 7.50
N ASP A 265 -11.24 -16.58 8.41
CA ASP A 265 -10.17 -16.23 9.34
C ASP A 265 -9.89 -17.37 10.34
N TRP A 266 -10.94 -18.11 10.78
CA TRP A 266 -10.75 -19.31 11.59
C TRP A 266 -10.06 -20.42 10.82
N LEU A 267 -10.45 -20.64 9.55
CA LEU A 267 -9.79 -21.63 8.70
C LEU A 267 -8.31 -21.28 8.49
N ALA A 268 -7.99 -20.01 8.24
CA ALA A 268 -6.61 -19.54 8.12
C ALA A 268 -5.83 -19.74 9.44
N ALA A 269 -6.44 -19.44 10.58
CA ALA A 269 -5.81 -19.66 11.89
C ALA A 269 -5.50 -21.15 12.12
N PHE A 270 -6.45 -22.04 11.85
CA PHE A 270 -6.22 -23.48 11.97
C PHE A 270 -5.19 -24.02 10.97
N GLU A 271 -5.14 -23.50 9.74
CA GLU A 271 -4.10 -23.84 8.77
C GLU A 271 -2.71 -23.47 9.33
N MET A 272 -2.56 -22.27 9.90
CA MET A 272 -1.31 -21.85 10.53
C MET A 272 -0.93 -22.77 11.69
N LEU A 273 -1.89 -23.20 12.52
CA LEU A 273 -1.65 -24.08 13.67
C LEU A 273 -1.31 -25.51 13.25
N LEU A 274 -2.15 -26.10 12.40
CA LEU A 274 -2.11 -27.55 12.14
C LEU A 274 -1.15 -27.91 11.01
N LEU A 275 -1.11 -27.11 9.91
CA LEU A 275 -0.27 -27.40 8.76
C LEU A 275 1.11 -26.73 8.86
N LYS A 276 1.16 -25.46 9.24
CA LYS A 276 2.42 -24.72 9.38
C LYS A 276 3.05 -24.85 10.77
N ARG A 277 2.36 -25.44 11.74
CA ARG A 277 2.80 -25.57 13.15
C ARG A 277 3.21 -24.23 13.78
N ASN A 278 2.60 -23.15 13.32
CA ASN A 278 2.91 -21.78 13.76
C ASN A 278 1.88 -21.28 14.78
N VAL A 279 2.15 -21.60 16.06
CA VAL A 279 1.29 -21.18 17.19
C VAL A 279 1.28 -19.67 17.36
N ALA A 280 2.37 -18.97 17.00
CA ALA A 280 2.48 -17.52 17.16
C ALA A 280 1.50 -16.80 16.22
N ASP A 281 1.46 -17.18 14.95
CA ASP A 281 0.52 -16.61 13.97
C ASP A 281 -0.94 -17.01 14.26
N PHE A 282 -1.19 -18.25 14.69
CA PHE A 282 -2.51 -18.64 15.20
C PHE A 282 -3.01 -17.68 16.29
N LYS A 283 -2.19 -17.45 17.32
CA LYS A 283 -2.51 -16.50 18.40
C LYS A 283 -2.67 -15.07 17.88
N ALA A 284 -1.87 -14.67 16.89
CA ALA A 284 -1.95 -13.33 16.28
C ALA A 284 -3.31 -13.10 15.59
N VAL A 285 -3.83 -14.07 14.84
CA VAL A 285 -5.19 -13.99 14.23
C VAL A 285 -6.27 -13.84 15.28
N LEU A 286 -6.23 -14.65 16.37
CA LEU A 286 -7.20 -14.54 17.45
C LEU A 286 -7.16 -13.19 18.17
N ARG A 287 -5.93 -12.69 18.41
CA ARG A 287 -5.73 -11.35 19.01
C ARG A 287 -6.27 -10.26 18.08
N ALA A 288 -6.01 -10.38 16.77
CA ALA A 288 -6.49 -9.43 15.78
C ALA A 288 -8.02 -9.33 15.75
N ARG A 289 -8.73 -10.45 15.74
CA ARG A 289 -10.19 -10.47 15.79
C ARG A 289 -10.75 -9.90 17.08
N ARG A 290 -10.14 -10.22 18.23
CA ARG A 290 -10.52 -9.64 19.53
C ARG A 290 -10.27 -8.13 19.54
N ALA A 291 -9.13 -7.69 19.05
CA ALA A 291 -8.80 -6.26 18.94
C ALA A 291 -9.81 -5.54 18.04
N PHE A 292 -10.09 -6.05 16.84
CA PHE A 292 -11.10 -5.49 15.96
C PHE A 292 -12.49 -5.39 16.65
N SER A 293 -12.94 -6.43 17.33
CA SER A 293 -14.24 -6.41 18.04
C SER A 293 -14.32 -5.34 19.13
N LYS A 294 -13.20 -5.01 19.76
CA LYS A 294 -13.12 -3.96 20.79
C LYS A 294 -13.10 -2.56 20.19
N TRP A 295 -12.26 -2.35 19.18
CA TRP A 295 -12.02 -1.00 18.66
C TRP A 295 -12.92 -0.60 17.47
N LYS A 296 -13.69 -1.52 16.86
CA LYS A 296 -14.57 -1.19 15.72
C LYS A 296 -15.55 -0.04 16.01
N LYS A 297 -15.97 0.12 17.27
CA LYS A 297 -16.85 1.21 17.70
C LYS A 297 -16.19 2.59 17.57
N ASP A 298 -14.87 2.65 17.69
CA ASP A 298 -14.10 3.89 17.55
C ASP A 298 -14.01 4.35 16.07
N PHE A 299 -14.44 3.49 15.13
CA PHE A 299 -14.56 3.77 13.70
C PHE A 299 -16.01 3.98 13.24
N TYR A 300 -16.96 4.06 14.17
CA TYR A 300 -18.36 4.22 13.80
C TYR A 300 -18.61 5.53 13.04
N ASP A 301 -18.11 6.64 13.55
CA ASP A 301 -18.27 7.95 12.93
C ASP A 301 -17.55 8.04 11.58
N ASP A 302 -16.35 7.43 11.47
CA ASP A 302 -15.65 7.33 10.19
C ASP A 302 -16.48 6.53 9.17
N ARG A 303 -17.05 5.40 9.57
CA ARG A 303 -17.95 4.64 8.71
C ARG A 303 -19.15 5.48 8.25
N GLN A 304 -19.83 6.17 9.18
CA GLN A 304 -20.98 7.02 8.86
C GLN A 304 -20.57 8.10 7.84
N ARG A 305 -19.44 8.78 8.07
CA ARG A 305 -18.91 9.77 7.13
C ARG A 305 -18.63 9.16 5.76
N ILE A 306 -17.92 8.03 5.69
CA ILE A 306 -17.57 7.34 4.44
C ILE A 306 -18.84 6.88 3.69
N GLN A 307 -19.83 6.31 4.38
CA GLN A 307 -21.07 5.90 3.74
C GLN A 307 -21.91 7.08 3.24
N ASN A 308 -21.96 8.18 4.00
CA ASN A 308 -22.69 9.39 3.62
C ASN A 308 -22.05 10.14 2.44
N THR A 309 -20.73 10.05 2.28
CA THR A 309 -20.01 10.67 1.14
C THR A 309 -19.89 9.72 -0.07
N ARG A 310 -20.43 8.52 0.01
CA ARG A 310 -20.35 7.52 -1.06
C ARG A 310 -21.06 7.98 -2.34
N ILE A 311 -20.29 8.17 -3.40
CA ILE A 311 -20.80 8.47 -4.76
C ILE A 311 -20.93 7.17 -5.56
N VAL A 312 -19.91 6.29 -5.46
CA VAL A 312 -19.84 5.03 -6.22
C VAL A 312 -20.31 3.85 -5.37
N LYS A 313 -21.34 3.16 -5.84
CA LYS A 313 -21.88 1.97 -5.16
C LYS A 313 -21.10 0.70 -5.48
N LYS A 314 -20.65 0.53 -6.73
CA LYS A 314 -19.92 -0.65 -7.18
C LYS A 314 -18.60 -0.23 -7.83
N ILE A 315 -17.52 -0.75 -7.33
CA ILE A 315 -16.15 -0.49 -7.80
C ILE A 315 -15.76 -1.66 -8.72
N PRO A 316 -15.53 -1.41 -10.02
CA PRO A 316 -15.24 -2.48 -10.99
C PRO A 316 -13.95 -3.28 -10.64
N GLU A 317 -12.97 -2.62 -10.02
CA GLU A 317 -11.68 -3.20 -9.64
C GLU A 317 -11.77 -4.09 -8.39
N GLN A 318 -12.93 -4.11 -7.72
CA GLN A 318 -13.26 -5.10 -6.69
C GLN A 318 -13.82 -6.36 -7.36
N PHE A 319 -13.07 -7.46 -7.30
CA PHE A 319 -13.49 -8.72 -7.91
C PHE A 319 -14.69 -9.34 -7.16
N GLY A 320 -15.76 -9.62 -7.90
CA GLY A 320 -16.99 -10.22 -7.36
C GLY A 320 -16.88 -11.68 -6.92
N CYS A 321 -15.74 -12.35 -7.20
CA CYS A 321 -15.48 -13.74 -6.83
C CYS A 321 -14.71 -13.87 -5.52
N SER A 322 -14.58 -15.11 -5.00
CA SER A 322 -13.67 -15.44 -3.89
C SER A 322 -12.29 -15.79 -4.45
N LEU A 323 -11.27 -15.01 -4.10
CA LEU A 323 -9.89 -15.28 -4.50
C LEU A 323 -9.39 -16.63 -3.95
N LEU A 324 -9.74 -16.96 -2.70
CA LEU A 324 -9.40 -18.25 -2.09
C LEU A 324 -9.96 -19.43 -2.92
N TRP A 325 -11.22 -19.32 -3.35
CA TRP A 325 -11.83 -20.34 -4.21
C TRP A 325 -11.13 -20.48 -5.57
N GLN A 326 -10.85 -19.34 -6.20
CA GLN A 326 -10.14 -19.31 -7.49
C GLN A 326 -8.75 -19.94 -7.38
N TYR A 327 -8.01 -19.60 -6.34
CA TYR A 327 -6.63 -20.04 -6.17
C TYR A 327 -6.52 -21.51 -5.72
N TYR A 328 -7.19 -21.86 -4.61
CA TYR A 328 -7.02 -23.19 -3.99
C TYR A 328 -7.90 -24.27 -4.59
N VAL A 329 -9.11 -23.94 -5.06
CA VAL A 329 -10.06 -24.95 -5.59
C VAL A 329 -9.99 -25.02 -7.10
N LYS A 330 -9.92 -23.86 -7.81
CA LYS A 330 -9.87 -23.83 -9.28
C LYS A 330 -8.44 -23.85 -9.84
N GLY A 331 -7.41 -23.79 -9.00
CA GLY A 331 -6.00 -23.79 -9.41
C GLY A 331 -5.57 -22.57 -10.22
N ARG A 332 -6.33 -21.47 -10.17
CA ARG A 332 -6.05 -20.21 -10.89
C ARG A 332 -5.06 -19.37 -10.12
N LYS A 333 -3.79 -19.53 -10.43
CA LYS A 333 -2.69 -18.92 -9.68
C LYS A 333 -2.10 -17.66 -10.33
N LYS A 334 -2.51 -17.33 -11.56
CA LYS A 334 -2.08 -16.14 -12.31
C LYS A 334 -3.24 -15.18 -12.51
N PHE A 335 -2.95 -13.88 -12.49
CA PHE A 335 -3.97 -12.84 -12.61
C PHE A 335 -4.80 -13.00 -13.90
N ILE A 336 -4.15 -13.24 -15.05
CA ILE A 336 -4.82 -13.42 -16.34
C ILE A 336 -5.80 -14.60 -16.37
N SER A 337 -5.64 -15.58 -15.47
CA SER A 337 -6.52 -16.74 -15.37
C SER A 337 -7.76 -16.50 -14.51
N LEU A 338 -7.80 -15.40 -13.75
CA LEU A 338 -8.95 -15.04 -12.92
C LEU A 338 -10.11 -14.62 -13.83
N LYS A 339 -11.32 -15.02 -13.45
CA LYS A 339 -12.55 -14.51 -14.03
C LYS A 339 -13.20 -13.61 -12.97
N PRO A 340 -13.47 -12.33 -13.30
CA PRO A 340 -14.13 -11.38 -12.38
C PRO A 340 -15.48 -11.86 -11.87
#